data_072250d2a64e93c791438a762660b7c0
#
_entry.id   072250d2a64e93c791438a762660b7c0
#
_cell.length_a   1.000
_cell.length_b   1.000
_cell.length_c   1.000
_cell.angle_alpha   90.00
_cell.angle_beta   90.00
_cell.angle_gamma   90.00
#
_symmetry.space_group_name_H-M   'P 1'
#
loop_
_entity.id
_entity.type
_entity.pdbx_description
1 polymer ?
#
loop_
_entity_poly.entity_id
_entity_poly.type
_entity_poly.pdbx_seq_one_letter_code
_entity_poly.pdbx_strand_id
1 'polypeptide(L)'
;MVKILTTFILTSSFNFAINTKADSTIMNGARAFYNYDFERSIKILDKASIDYPRHPGIHFIWASSKYYISQGVDPIEATYDTLESVLNEIQPIYQKLVSENPQNAEYKLYLGSTLGMRARVSLGKKDWLSVLNQAYRGFNIIEDVSKNRPDLIDAQLPIGIIGYYASVSNVFLRWLVKLYGLDTSKKEGIYKIEDAATNSDWAWIEASGILSFIYLW
;
A
#
# COMPACT_ATOMS: atom_id res chain seq x y z
N MET A 1 -26.49 -53.27 12.13
CA MET A 1 -26.98 -51.89 12.36
C MET A 1 -25.79 -50.98 12.46
N VAL A 2 -25.35 -50.40 11.35
CA VAL A 2 -24.18 -49.51 11.28
C VAL A 2 -24.70 -48.07 11.33
N LYS A 3 -24.34 -47.32 12.39
CA LYS A 3 -24.65 -45.91 12.51
C LYS A 3 -23.64 -45.12 11.67
N ILE A 4 -24.11 -44.55 10.59
CA ILE A 4 -23.34 -43.57 9.79
C ILE A 4 -23.36 -42.22 10.56
N LEU A 5 -22.21 -41.86 11.07
CA LEU A 5 -21.98 -40.56 11.69
C LEU A 5 -21.71 -39.56 10.57
N THR A 6 -22.68 -38.77 10.21
CA THR A 6 -22.55 -37.70 9.21
C THR A 6 -21.86 -36.54 9.88
N THR A 7 -20.56 -36.41 9.67
CA THR A 7 -19.77 -35.24 10.10
C THR A 7 -20.11 -34.08 9.17
N PHE A 8 -20.89 -33.14 9.66
CA PHE A 8 -21.10 -31.83 9.01
C PHE A 8 -19.83 -31.03 9.11
N ILE A 9 -19.05 -30.99 8.04
CA ILE A 9 -17.94 -30.03 7.91
C ILE A 9 -18.59 -28.70 7.53
N LEU A 10 -18.72 -27.82 8.52
CA LEU A 10 -18.98 -26.41 8.30
C LEU A 10 -17.72 -25.79 7.66
N THR A 11 -17.66 -25.81 6.34
CA THR A 11 -16.77 -24.93 5.60
C THR A 11 -17.34 -23.52 5.74
N SER A 12 -16.86 -22.78 6.73
CA SER A 12 -17.03 -21.34 6.77
C SER A 12 -16.22 -20.78 5.60
N SER A 13 -16.85 -20.65 4.45
CA SER A 13 -16.37 -19.80 3.36
C SER A 13 -16.36 -18.39 3.90
N PHE A 14 -15.21 -17.92 4.37
CA PHE A 14 -14.96 -16.51 4.53
C PHE A 14 -14.89 -15.92 3.11
N ASN A 15 -16.07 -15.67 2.52
CA ASN A 15 -16.16 -14.72 1.45
C ASN A 15 -15.84 -13.36 2.07
N PHE A 16 -14.62 -12.88 1.89
CA PHE A 16 -14.33 -11.45 1.97
C PHE A 16 -15.12 -10.79 0.85
N ALA A 17 -16.37 -10.46 1.14
CA ALA A 17 -17.18 -9.68 0.25
C ALA A 17 -16.66 -8.24 0.30
N ILE A 18 -15.87 -7.82 -0.69
CA ILE A 18 -15.84 -6.42 -1.13
C ILE A 18 -17.28 -6.12 -1.53
N ASN A 19 -18.11 -5.72 -0.60
CA ASN A 19 -19.48 -5.30 -0.86
C ASN A 19 -20.16 -4.63 0.33
N THR A 20 -19.41 -3.94 1.13
CA THR A 20 -20.04 -2.96 2.01
C THR A 20 -20.30 -1.69 1.21
N LYS A 21 -21.29 -0.90 1.61
CA LYS A 21 -21.53 0.43 1.03
C LYS A 21 -20.28 1.31 1.15
N ALA A 22 -19.46 1.10 2.18
CA ALA A 22 -18.19 1.75 2.37
C ALA A 22 -17.23 1.42 1.23
N ASP A 23 -16.94 0.12 0.98
CA ASP A 23 -16.02 -0.32 -0.07
C ASP A 23 -16.43 0.23 -1.44
N SER A 24 -17.72 0.18 -1.77
CA SER A 24 -18.23 0.73 -3.02
C SER A 24 -17.99 2.23 -3.14
N THR A 25 -18.19 3.00 -2.07
CA THR A 25 -17.96 4.45 -2.07
C THR A 25 -16.47 4.76 -2.25
N ILE A 26 -15.61 4.05 -1.54
CA ILE A 26 -14.16 4.26 -1.60
C ILE A 26 -13.59 3.78 -2.92
N MET A 27 -14.09 2.68 -3.47
CA MET A 27 -13.74 2.23 -4.81
C MET A 27 -14.08 3.27 -5.89
N ASN A 28 -15.19 4.01 -5.74
CA ASN A 28 -15.49 5.13 -6.64
C ASN A 28 -14.48 6.27 -6.51
N GLY A 29 -14.00 6.56 -5.30
CA GLY A 29 -12.89 7.50 -5.08
C GLY A 29 -11.59 7.01 -5.70
N ALA A 30 -11.25 5.74 -5.51
CA ALA A 30 -10.08 5.11 -6.12
C ALA A 30 -10.14 5.12 -7.65
N ARG A 31 -11.30 4.80 -8.24
CA ARG A 31 -11.49 4.88 -9.70
C ARG A 31 -11.32 6.30 -10.23
N ALA A 32 -11.84 7.31 -9.52
CA ALA A 32 -11.60 8.69 -9.89
C ALA A 32 -10.11 9.03 -9.86
N PHE A 33 -9.38 8.59 -8.83
CA PHE A 33 -7.93 8.74 -8.73
C PHE A 33 -7.21 8.10 -9.93
N TYR A 34 -7.48 6.85 -10.25
CA TYR A 34 -6.83 6.16 -11.37
C TYR A 34 -7.25 6.69 -12.76
N ASN A 35 -8.37 7.39 -12.85
CA ASN A 35 -8.78 8.14 -14.05
C ASN A 35 -8.20 9.56 -14.09
N TYR A 36 -7.25 9.90 -13.22
CA TYR A 36 -6.64 11.24 -13.10
C TYR A 36 -7.61 12.35 -12.73
N ASP A 37 -8.83 12.02 -12.26
CA ASP A 37 -9.82 12.96 -11.73
C ASP A 37 -9.62 13.12 -10.21
N PHE A 38 -8.47 13.67 -9.84
CA PHE A 38 -8.02 13.75 -8.45
C PHE A 38 -8.92 14.62 -7.59
N GLU A 39 -9.46 15.72 -8.14
CA GLU A 39 -10.39 16.60 -7.43
C GLU A 39 -11.68 15.86 -7.07
N ARG A 40 -12.22 15.09 -7.99
CA ARG A 40 -13.37 14.23 -7.73
C ARG A 40 -13.06 13.14 -6.72
N SER A 41 -11.88 12.52 -6.80
CA SER A 41 -11.43 11.56 -5.82
C SER A 41 -11.41 12.15 -4.42
N ILE A 42 -10.79 13.31 -4.24
CA ILE A 42 -10.73 14.02 -2.96
C ILE A 42 -12.14 14.29 -2.44
N LYS A 43 -13.03 14.87 -3.27
CA LYS A 43 -14.40 15.19 -2.87
C LYS A 43 -15.20 13.97 -2.40
N ILE A 44 -15.03 12.82 -3.06
CA ILE A 44 -15.68 11.56 -2.65
C ILE A 44 -15.11 11.10 -1.31
N LEU A 45 -13.78 11.11 -1.16
CA LEU A 45 -13.09 10.59 0.00
C LEU A 45 -13.22 11.51 1.23
N ASP A 46 -13.30 12.83 1.06
CA ASP A 46 -13.63 13.75 2.15
C ASP A 46 -14.98 13.41 2.77
N LYS A 47 -16.00 13.16 1.94
CA LYS A 47 -17.30 12.75 2.42
C LYS A 47 -17.25 11.36 3.06
N ALA A 48 -16.56 10.42 2.41
CA ALA A 48 -16.43 9.05 2.91
C ALA A 48 -15.68 8.99 4.25
N SER A 49 -14.73 9.88 4.51
CA SER A 49 -14.00 9.93 5.78
C SER A 49 -14.89 10.30 6.98
N ILE A 50 -15.99 11.01 6.73
CA ILE A 50 -17.00 11.35 7.76
C ILE A 50 -17.90 10.13 8.00
N ASP A 51 -18.36 9.49 6.91
CA ASP A 51 -19.30 8.37 6.99
C ASP A 51 -18.64 7.05 7.43
N TYR A 52 -17.36 6.85 7.05
CA TYR A 52 -16.60 5.61 7.26
C TYR A 52 -15.16 5.87 7.75
N PRO A 53 -14.95 6.60 8.87
CA PRO A 53 -13.63 7.10 9.30
C PRO A 53 -12.59 6.00 9.59
N ARG A 54 -13.04 4.75 9.72
CA ARG A 54 -12.17 3.60 10.03
C ARG A 54 -11.86 2.74 8.81
N HIS A 55 -12.34 3.09 7.63
CA HIS A 55 -12.02 2.30 6.42
C HIS A 55 -10.55 2.49 6.02
N PRO A 56 -9.77 1.39 5.85
CA PRO A 56 -8.32 1.47 5.68
C PRO A 56 -7.88 2.29 4.46
N GLY A 57 -8.55 2.18 3.32
CA GLY A 57 -8.13 2.81 2.06
C GLY A 57 -8.39 4.31 1.96
N ILE A 58 -9.30 4.90 2.76
CA ILE A 58 -9.75 6.29 2.57
C ILE A 58 -8.59 7.29 2.60
N HIS A 59 -7.89 7.30 3.72
CA HIS A 59 -6.91 8.35 4.01
C HIS A 59 -5.70 8.27 3.07
N PHE A 60 -5.29 7.06 2.71
CA PHE A 60 -4.14 6.85 1.82
C PHE A 60 -4.44 7.29 0.38
N ILE A 61 -5.62 6.93 -0.17
CA ILE A 61 -6.03 7.33 -1.52
C ILE A 61 -6.26 8.86 -1.58
N TRP A 62 -6.86 9.42 -0.54
CA TRP A 62 -7.03 10.85 -0.40
C TRP A 62 -5.70 11.61 -0.39
N ALA A 63 -4.73 11.18 0.40
CA ALA A 63 -3.40 11.77 0.45
C ALA A 63 -2.68 11.63 -0.90
N SER A 64 -2.80 10.46 -1.55
CA SER A 64 -2.27 10.24 -2.88
C SER A 64 -2.89 11.21 -3.91
N SER A 65 -4.21 11.41 -3.86
CA SER A 65 -4.88 12.35 -4.78
C SER A 65 -4.35 13.76 -4.66
N LYS A 66 -4.18 14.28 -3.44
CA LYS A 66 -3.59 15.61 -3.20
C LYS A 66 -2.14 15.71 -3.70
N TYR A 67 -1.35 14.67 -3.43
CA TYR A 67 0.03 14.60 -3.88
C TYR A 67 0.14 14.63 -5.41
N TYR A 68 -0.71 13.87 -6.12
CA TYR A 68 -0.67 13.82 -7.58
C TYR A 68 -1.16 15.09 -8.25
N ILE A 69 -2.09 15.85 -7.65
CA ILE A 69 -2.43 17.21 -8.11
C ILE A 69 -1.16 18.08 -8.05
N SER A 70 -0.50 18.12 -6.91
CA SER A 70 0.73 18.90 -6.74
C SER A 70 1.81 18.48 -7.74
N GLN A 71 1.97 17.19 -8.02
CA GLN A 71 2.91 16.73 -9.06
C GLN A 71 2.60 17.27 -10.47
N GLY A 72 1.34 17.54 -10.78
CA GLY A 72 0.92 18.03 -12.08
C GLY A 72 1.08 19.52 -12.28
N VAL A 73 1.15 20.32 -11.20
CA VAL A 73 1.08 21.78 -11.27
C VAL A 73 2.19 22.51 -10.52
N ASP A 74 2.84 21.88 -9.54
CA ASP A 74 3.82 22.52 -8.67
C ASP A 74 5.27 22.14 -9.05
N PRO A 75 6.26 22.98 -8.68
CA PRO A 75 7.67 22.61 -8.69
C PRO A 75 7.92 21.38 -7.83
N ILE A 76 8.96 20.60 -8.18
CA ILE A 76 9.28 19.32 -7.52
C ILE A 76 9.47 19.44 -6.01
N GLU A 77 10.07 20.52 -5.54
CA GLU A 77 10.29 20.78 -4.12
C GLU A 77 8.95 20.96 -3.39
N ALA A 78 8.03 21.76 -3.93
CA ALA A 78 6.69 21.97 -3.36
C ALA A 78 5.86 20.67 -3.37
N THR A 79 6.09 19.80 -4.34
CA THR A 79 5.46 18.48 -4.39
C THR A 79 5.84 17.60 -3.18
N TYR A 80 7.11 17.64 -2.76
CA TYR A 80 7.54 16.92 -1.56
C TYR A 80 7.00 17.55 -0.28
N ASP A 81 6.84 18.87 -0.22
CA ASP A 81 6.23 19.55 0.93
C ASP A 81 4.74 19.21 1.03
N THR A 82 4.03 19.16 -0.09
CA THR A 82 2.64 18.69 -0.14
C THR A 82 2.52 17.25 0.34
N LEU A 83 3.39 16.35 -0.16
CA LEU A 83 3.40 14.95 0.29
C LEU A 83 3.67 14.87 1.80
N GLU A 84 4.66 15.58 2.32
CA GLU A 84 4.95 15.60 3.75
C GLU A 84 3.75 16.09 4.57
N SER A 85 3.08 17.15 4.12
CA SER A 85 1.90 17.71 4.79
C SER A 85 0.79 16.67 4.90
N VAL A 86 0.40 16.03 3.79
CA VAL A 86 -0.68 15.03 3.83
C VAL A 86 -0.29 13.79 4.64
N LEU A 87 0.99 13.39 4.63
CA LEU A 87 1.48 12.29 5.47
C LEU A 87 1.46 12.65 6.97
N ASN A 88 1.66 13.94 7.32
CA ASN A 88 1.50 14.42 8.69
C ASN A 88 0.04 14.31 9.17
N GLU A 89 -0.91 14.45 8.26
CA GLU A 89 -2.34 14.28 8.58
C GLU A 89 -2.72 12.82 8.76
N ILE A 90 -2.31 11.93 7.83
CA ILE A 90 -2.82 10.54 7.80
C ILE A 90 -2.04 9.56 8.69
N GLN A 91 -0.75 9.79 8.92
CA GLN A 91 0.06 8.85 9.72
C GLN A 91 -0.46 8.69 11.15
N PRO A 92 -0.81 9.75 11.90
CA PRO A 92 -1.40 9.61 13.23
C PRO A 92 -2.72 8.81 13.23
N ILE A 93 -3.51 8.94 12.16
CA ILE A 93 -4.76 8.18 11.99
C ILE A 93 -4.44 6.68 11.91
N TYR A 94 -3.52 6.26 11.04
CA TYR A 94 -3.14 4.84 10.94
C TYR A 94 -2.46 4.32 12.20
N GLN A 95 -1.62 5.11 12.86
CA GLN A 95 -1.04 4.76 14.15
C GLN A 95 -2.12 4.47 15.21
N LYS A 96 -3.14 5.31 15.28
CA LYS A 96 -4.29 5.12 16.17
C LYS A 96 -5.09 3.87 15.78
N LEU A 97 -5.44 3.70 14.51
CA LEU A 97 -6.18 2.53 14.02
C LEU A 97 -5.44 1.22 14.35
N VAL A 98 -4.13 1.16 14.15
CA VAL A 98 -3.30 0.00 14.50
C VAL A 98 -3.24 -0.19 16.01
N SER A 99 -3.09 0.87 16.82
CA SER A 99 -3.05 0.75 18.28
C SER A 99 -4.36 0.23 18.88
N GLU A 100 -5.49 0.65 18.30
CA GLU A 100 -6.82 0.19 18.73
C GLU A 100 -7.16 -1.22 18.20
N ASN A 101 -6.55 -1.64 17.08
CA ASN A 101 -6.82 -2.92 16.42
C ASN A 101 -5.50 -3.56 15.94
N PRO A 102 -4.64 -4.04 16.85
CA PRO A 102 -3.29 -4.50 16.51
C PRO A 102 -3.26 -5.77 15.65
N GLN A 103 -4.37 -6.47 15.49
CA GLN A 103 -4.50 -7.64 14.62
C GLN A 103 -5.05 -7.31 13.22
N ASN A 104 -5.47 -6.07 12.97
CA ASN A 104 -5.96 -5.70 11.65
C ASN A 104 -4.80 -5.49 10.67
N ALA A 105 -4.69 -6.42 9.72
CA ALA A 105 -3.60 -6.45 8.73
C ALA A 105 -3.68 -5.28 7.73
N GLU A 106 -4.89 -4.84 7.34
CA GLU A 106 -5.06 -3.73 6.41
C GLU A 106 -4.59 -2.41 7.04
N TYR A 107 -4.92 -2.15 8.31
CA TYR A 107 -4.40 -0.96 9.00
C TYR A 107 -2.87 -0.96 9.07
N LYS A 108 -2.26 -2.12 9.34
CA LYS A 108 -0.80 -2.28 9.30
C LYS A 108 -0.25 -2.05 7.89
N LEU A 109 -0.88 -2.60 6.87
CA LEU A 109 -0.46 -2.40 5.47
C LEU A 109 -0.42 -0.91 5.12
N TYR A 110 -1.49 -0.17 5.40
CA TYR A 110 -1.54 1.27 5.12
C TYR A 110 -0.59 2.10 6.00
N LEU A 111 -0.36 1.70 7.25
CA LEU A 111 0.69 2.32 8.07
C LEU A 111 2.08 2.10 7.47
N GLY A 112 2.39 0.88 7.07
CA GLY A 112 3.66 0.55 6.41
C GLY A 112 3.85 1.31 5.10
N SER A 113 2.80 1.40 4.28
CA SER A 113 2.78 2.17 3.03
C SER A 113 2.99 3.67 3.28
N THR A 114 2.37 4.21 4.33
CA THR A 114 2.57 5.61 4.74
C THR A 114 4.04 5.88 5.11
N LEU A 115 4.69 4.96 5.82
CA LEU A 115 6.13 5.06 6.11
C LEU A 115 7.00 4.94 4.86
N GLY A 116 6.61 4.10 3.89
CA GLY A 116 7.26 4.04 2.58
C GLY A 116 7.19 5.38 1.83
N MET A 117 6.04 6.04 1.84
CA MET A 117 5.88 7.38 1.27
C MET A 117 6.70 8.45 2.02
N ARG A 118 6.88 8.32 3.33
CA ARG A 118 7.81 9.17 4.09
C ARG A 118 9.27 8.99 3.64
N ALA A 119 9.68 7.76 3.36
CA ALA A 119 11.00 7.51 2.80
C ALA A 119 11.18 8.25 1.46
N ARG A 120 10.13 8.33 0.63
CA ARG A 120 10.13 9.10 -0.62
C ARG A 120 10.31 10.61 -0.38
N VAL A 121 9.65 11.19 0.64
CA VAL A 121 9.87 12.60 1.04
C VAL A 121 11.33 12.81 1.44
N SER A 122 11.84 11.95 2.31
CA SER A 122 13.24 12.03 2.77
C SER A 122 14.23 11.88 1.62
N LEU A 123 13.92 11.04 0.62
CA LEU A 123 14.72 10.89 -0.60
C LEU A 123 14.76 12.20 -1.39
N GLY A 124 13.62 12.87 -1.59
CA GLY A 124 13.53 14.17 -2.25
C GLY A 124 14.32 15.25 -1.53
N LYS A 125 14.33 15.20 -0.21
CA LYS A 125 15.11 16.11 0.66
C LYS A 125 16.58 15.69 0.83
N LYS A 126 17.02 14.58 0.21
CA LYS A 126 18.39 14.00 0.30
C LYS A 126 18.81 13.61 1.72
N ASP A 127 17.85 13.35 2.60
CA ASP A 127 18.09 12.85 3.96
C ASP A 127 18.15 11.32 3.97
N TRP A 128 19.34 10.80 3.66
CA TRP A 128 19.57 9.36 3.47
C TRP A 128 19.35 8.52 4.73
N LEU A 129 19.61 9.08 5.91
CA LEU A 129 19.39 8.36 7.17
C LEU A 129 17.89 8.17 7.42
N SER A 130 17.11 9.20 7.20
CA SER A 130 15.64 9.12 7.30
C SER A 130 15.06 8.22 6.23
N VAL A 131 15.59 8.22 4.98
CA VAL A 131 15.19 7.25 3.93
C VAL A 131 15.32 5.83 4.44
N LEU A 132 16.51 5.45 4.93
CA LEU A 132 16.76 4.08 5.40
C LEU A 132 15.86 3.70 6.57
N ASN A 133 15.73 4.57 7.57
CA ASN A 133 14.91 4.31 8.75
C ASN A 133 13.42 4.14 8.38
N GLN A 134 12.87 5.04 7.58
CA GLN A 134 11.46 5.00 7.21
C GLN A 134 11.16 3.81 6.28
N ALA A 135 12.02 3.56 5.28
CA ALA A 135 11.87 2.43 4.38
C ALA A 135 11.94 1.09 5.13
N TYR A 136 12.90 0.92 6.03
CA TYR A 136 13.04 -0.30 6.84
C TYR A 136 11.82 -0.54 7.74
N ARG A 137 11.37 0.49 8.45
CA ARG A 137 10.19 0.36 9.32
C ARG A 137 8.92 0.04 8.53
N GLY A 138 8.71 0.72 7.40
CA GLY A 138 7.58 0.46 6.53
C GLY A 138 7.60 -0.95 5.96
N PHE A 139 8.78 -1.37 5.46
CA PHE A 139 8.96 -2.72 4.92
C PHE A 139 8.67 -3.81 5.96
N ASN A 140 9.24 -3.73 7.16
CA ASN A 140 9.04 -4.75 8.19
C ASN A 140 7.56 -4.92 8.57
N ILE A 141 6.81 -3.81 8.63
CA ILE A 141 5.37 -3.89 8.90
C ILE A 141 4.65 -4.63 7.76
N ILE A 142 4.96 -4.29 6.51
CA ILE A 142 4.30 -4.89 5.34
C ILE A 142 4.72 -6.36 5.17
N GLU A 143 5.98 -6.69 5.43
CA GLU A 143 6.48 -8.06 5.39
C GLU A 143 5.81 -8.94 6.46
N ASP A 144 5.62 -8.41 7.68
CA ASP A 144 4.87 -9.08 8.75
C ASP A 144 3.41 -9.34 8.31
N VAL A 145 2.77 -8.34 7.68
CA VAL A 145 1.42 -8.51 7.10
C VAL A 145 1.41 -9.61 6.06
N SER A 146 2.31 -9.59 5.10
CA SER A 146 2.38 -10.60 4.03
C SER A 146 2.62 -12.01 4.54
N LYS A 147 3.40 -12.17 5.61
CA LYS A 147 3.67 -13.48 6.24
C LYS A 147 2.48 -14.02 7.02
N ASN A 148 1.78 -13.14 7.76
CA ASN A 148 0.68 -13.52 8.64
C ASN A 148 -0.69 -13.55 7.93
N ARG A 149 -0.82 -12.84 6.81
CA ARG A 149 -2.02 -12.74 5.98
C ARG A 149 -1.65 -12.87 4.50
N PRO A 150 -1.25 -14.07 4.07
CA PRO A 150 -0.88 -14.32 2.68
C PRO A 150 -2.07 -14.16 1.70
N ASP A 151 -3.29 -14.16 2.22
CA ASP A 151 -4.53 -13.86 1.49
C ASP A 151 -4.71 -12.36 1.19
N LEU A 152 -4.02 -11.45 1.90
CA LEU A 152 -4.03 -10.02 1.61
C LEU A 152 -2.97 -9.71 0.53
N ILE A 153 -3.34 -10.01 -0.72
CA ILE A 153 -2.43 -9.93 -1.88
C ILE A 153 -1.94 -8.49 -2.13
N ASP A 154 -2.70 -7.48 -1.72
CA ASP A 154 -2.27 -6.07 -1.80
C ASP A 154 -0.89 -5.81 -1.16
N ALA A 155 -0.51 -6.58 -0.15
CA ALA A 155 0.80 -6.48 0.49
C ALA A 155 1.97 -6.94 -0.42
N GLN A 156 1.70 -7.70 -1.48
CA GLN A 156 2.74 -8.16 -2.41
C GLN A 156 3.28 -7.01 -3.26
N LEU A 157 2.46 -6.01 -3.58
CA LEU A 157 2.89 -4.89 -4.42
C LEU A 157 4.09 -4.12 -3.82
N PRO A 158 4.02 -3.55 -2.61
CA PRO A 158 5.15 -2.81 -2.04
C PRO A 158 6.39 -3.69 -1.82
N ILE A 159 6.23 -4.97 -1.46
CA ILE A 159 7.35 -5.91 -1.33
C ILE A 159 8.00 -6.16 -2.69
N GLY A 160 7.19 -6.40 -3.72
CA GLY A 160 7.66 -6.62 -5.07
C GLY A 160 8.41 -5.42 -5.64
N ILE A 161 7.89 -4.21 -5.42
CA ILE A 161 8.54 -2.94 -5.81
C ILE A 161 9.92 -2.83 -5.17
N ILE A 162 10.01 -3.01 -3.86
CA ILE A 162 11.28 -2.91 -3.13
C ILE A 162 12.26 -3.97 -3.62
N GLY A 163 11.84 -5.24 -3.74
CA GLY A 163 12.66 -6.35 -4.24
C GLY A 163 13.20 -6.08 -5.65
N TYR A 164 12.35 -5.62 -6.57
CA TYR A 164 12.74 -5.31 -7.93
C TYR A 164 13.74 -4.13 -7.98
N TYR A 165 13.36 -2.96 -7.47
CA TYR A 165 14.20 -1.77 -7.58
C TYR A 165 15.51 -1.90 -6.81
N ALA A 166 15.50 -2.55 -5.65
CA ALA A 166 16.73 -2.84 -4.94
C ALA A 166 17.65 -3.77 -5.72
N SER A 167 17.10 -4.76 -6.45
CA SER A 167 17.89 -5.70 -7.26
C SER A 167 18.57 -5.05 -8.46
N VAL A 168 17.95 -4.05 -9.09
CA VAL A 168 18.49 -3.33 -10.25
C VAL A 168 19.31 -2.09 -9.87
N SER A 169 19.36 -1.76 -8.59
CA SER A 169 20.12 -0.63 -8.05
C SER A 169 21.62 -0.88 -8.08
N ASN A 170 22.41 0.17 -7.80
CA ASN A 170 23.85 0.07 -7.69
C ASN A 170 24.28 -0.86 -6.52
N VAL A 171 25.54 -1.32 -6.58
CA VAL A 171 26.09 -2.29 -5.62
C VAL A 171 25.98 -1.82 -4.16
N PHE A 172 26.15 -0.52 -3.93
CA PHE A 172 26.11 0.07 -2.60
C PHE A 172 24.68 -0.03 -2.00
N LEU A 173 23.66 0.33 -2.77
CA LEU A 173 22.28 0.25 -2.31
C LEU A 173 21.84 -1.20 -2.08
N ARG A 174 22.26 -2.13 -2.98
CA ARG A 174 22.01 -3.57 -2.78
C ARG A 174 22.66 -4.11 -1.50
N TRP A 175 23.88 -3.64 -1.19
CA TRP A 175 24.56 -4.03 0.06
C TRP A 175 23.81 -3.50 1.28
N LEU A 176 23.38 -2.23 1.28
CA LEU A 176 22.57 -1.65 2.36
C LEU A 176 21.27 -2.43 2.57
N VAL A 177 20.55 -2.71 1.51
CA VAL A 177 19.27 -3.45 1.57
C VAL A 177 19.47 -4.85 2.19
N LYS A 178 20.55 -5.56 1.80
CA LYS A 178 20.91 -6.84 2.43
C LYS A 178 21.28 -6.74 3.90
N LEU A 179 21.96 -5.65 4.30
CA LEU A 179 22.31 -5.42 5.71
C LEU A 179 21.06 -5.32 6.59
N TYR A 180 19.95 -4.82 6.03
CA TYR A 180 18.65 -4.76 6.69
C TYR A 180 17.82 -6.05 6.52
N GLY A 181 18.41 -7.14 6.00
CA GLY A 181 17.75 -8.45 5.87
C GLY A 181 16.72 -8.52 4.73
N LEU A 182 16.71 -7.53 3.82
CA LEU A 182 15.79 -7.52 2.69
C LEU A 182 16.33 -8.43 1.57
N ASP A 183 15.54 -9.39 1.13
CA ASP A 183 15.88 -10.16 -0.05
C ASP A 183 15.61 -9.36 -1.32
N THR A 184 16.61 -9.33 -2.20
CA THR A 184 16.57 -8.54 -3.44
C THR A 184 16.70 -9.47 -4.63
N SER A 185 15.58 -9.89 -5.16
CA SER A 185 15.50 -10.70 -6.37
C SER A 185 14.65 -9.99 -7.42
N LYS A 186 15.25 -9.69 -8.58
CA LYS A 186 14.51 -9.12 -9.70
C LYS A 186 13.32 -10.01 -10.09
N LYS A 187 13.56 -11.32 -10.21
CA LYS A 187 12.54 -12.29 -10.61
C LYS A 187 11.40 -12.37 -9.59
N GLU A 188 11.74 -12.47 -8.32
CA GLU A 188 10.74 -12.55 -7.28
C GLU A 188 9.98 -11.23 -7.09
N GLY A 189 10.68 -10.09 -7.22
CA GLY A 189 10.04 -8.78 -7.21
C GLY A 189 8.99 -8.65 -8.32
N ILE A 190 9.32 -9.02 -9.56
CA ILE A 190 8.38 -9.02 -10.68
C ILE A 190 7.21 -9.97 -10.38
N TYR A 191 7.47 -11.21 -9.94
CA TYR A 191 6.42 -12.18 -9.63
C TYR A 191 5.41 -11.64 -8.60
N LYS A 192 5.89 -10.98 -7.54
CA LYS A 192 5.02 -10.36 -6.53
C LYS A 192 4.17 -9.22 -7.09
N ILE A 193 4.74 -8.42 -8.01
CA ILE A 193 3.98 -7.36 -8.68
C ILE A 193 2.94 -7.96 -9.64
N GLU A 194 3.27 -9.05 -10.36
CA GLU A 194 2.33 -9.80 -11.22
C GLU A 194 1.18 -10.39 -10.41
N ASP A 195 1.48 -10.97 -9.25
CA ASP A 195 0.48 -11.51 -8.34
C ASP A 195 -0.47 -10.40 -7.86
N ALA A 196 0.08 -9.26 -7.44
CA ALA A 196 -0.73 -8.11 -7.05
C ALA A 196 -1.57 -7.57 -8.22
N ALA A 197 -1.03 -7.52 -9.43
CA ALA A 197 -1.76 -7.05 -10.61
C ALA A 197 -2.94 -7.96 -10.99
N THR A 198 -2.84 -9.25 -10.67
CA THR A 198 -3.85 -10.25 -11.05
C THR A 198 -4.87 -10.51 -9.96
N ASN A 199 -4.44 -10.51 -8.70
CA ASN A 199 -5.20 -11.10 -7.60
C ASN A 199 -5.47 -10.13 -6.44
N SER A 200 -4.94 -8.89 -6.42
CA SER A 200 -5.22 -7.95 -5.34
C SER A 200 -6.57 -7.25 -5.49
N ASP A 201 -7.14 -6.85 -4.37
CA ASP A 201 -8.43 -6.16 -4.32
C ASP A 201 -8.31 -4.67 -4.70
N TRP A 202 -7.25 -4.01 -4.27
CA TRP A 202 -7.07 -2.56 -4.42
C TRP A 202 -5.85 -2.17 -5.25
N ALA A 203 -4.74 -2.92 -5.12
CA ALA A 203 -3.46 -2.56 -5.73
C ALA A 203 -3.30 -2.97 -7.20
N TRP A 204 -4.26 -3.68 -7.78
CA TRP A 204 -4.14 -4.27 -9.13
C TRP A 204 -3.89 -3.24 -10.24
N ILE A 205 -4.50 -2.06 -10.17
CA ILE A 205 -4.29 -1.01 -11.19
C ILE A 205 -2.87 -0.46 -11.09
N GLU A 206 -2.41 -0.14 -9.87
CA GLU A 206 -1.05 0.38 -9.64
C GLU A 206 0.01 -0.67 -10.01
N ALA A 207 -0.20 -1.92 -9.61
CA ALA A 207 0.67 -3.04 -9.97
C ALA A 207 0.77 -3.22 -11.50
N SER A 208 -0.36 -3.16 -12.21
CA SER A 208 -0.41 -3.23 -13.68
C SER A 208 0.35 -2.07 -14.34
N GLY A 209 0.20 -0.86 -13.81
CA GLY A 209 0.93 0.32 -14.28
C GLY A 209 2.44 0.19 -14.10
N ILE A 210 2.88 -0.29 -12.93
CA ILE A 210 4.30 -0.54 -12.63
C ILE A 210 4.87 -1.63 -13.52
N LEU A 211 4.16 -2.74 -13.75
CA LEU A 211 4.58 -3.79 -14.67
C LEU A 211 4.73 -3.27 -16.10
N SER A 212 3.77 -2.47 -16.56
CA SER A 212 3.85 -1.87 -17.88
C SER A 212 5.12 -1.03 -18.03
N PHE A 213 5.48 -0.27 -16.99
CA PHE A 213 6.72 0.49 -16.97
C PHE A 213 7.96 -0.41 -16.94
N ILE A 214 7.97 -1.48 -16.12
CA ILE A 214 9.08 -2.43 -16.01
C ILE A 214 9.34 -3.16 -17.33
N TYR A 215 8.29 -3.52 -18.07
CA TYR A 215 8.42 -4.26 -19.35
C TYR A 215 8.69 -3.39 -20.57
N LEU A 216 8.48 -2.08 -20.46
CA LEU A 216 8.82 -1.13 -21.54
C LEU A 216 10.30 -0.71 -21.53
N TRP A 217 11.02 -0.97 -20.43
CA TRP A 217 12.43 -0.61 -20.22
C TRP A 217 13.30 -1.84 -19.92
#